data_a8456e46e19c02bc2e0bdc1537bb4d3f
#
_entry.id   a8456e46e19c02bc2e0bdc1537bb4d3f
#
_cell.length_a   1.000
_cell.length_b   1.000
_cell.length_c   1.000
_cell.angle_alpha   90.00
_cell.angle_beta   90.00
_cell.angle_gamma   90.00
#
_symmetry.space_group_name_H-M   'P 1'
#
loop_
_entity.id
_entity.type
_entity.pdbx_description
1 polymer ?
#
loop_
_entity_poly.entity_id
_entity_poly.type
_entity_poly.pdbx_seq_one_letter_code
_entity_poly.pdbx_strand_id
1 'polypeptide(L)'
;MILPMPSRMPLIFKRGLLPLSLLLAVSGCGVTDWFGKAEDPPLPGQRIAILAYERGLRADPEIAEVVVQLPEPYVNADWAQPGGSAAHAMYHLSLSANPRRVWSADVGEGSGDVAQILAEPVVVGDTVYTMDSRSLVSAFAADIGTRRWQVDLEDEDEDDGFFGGGIAADGDKVFVATGFARVFALDAATGETLWIHKAPSPMRGAPVVSDGRVFVVTLDNQMLVLNTETGERLWNHVGVQETAGLLGSASPAVARNTVVVPYSSGEVLALLTDDGRTVWSENLSDIRRLDPLADIAQVRGLPVIDRDLVLAISHAGRMLAVDLRQGARAWQAEIGGVQMPWAAGDFIYLVTNDGQLVCLQRRDGRIRWVTPLPRFVDEEAQEDPIRWRGPVLAGDRLIIAGSHGEVLSVSPYDGKPLGFIALGDGAAVAPVVANNSLYLVTNGGELVALR
;
A
#
# COMPACT_ATOMS: atom_id res chain seq x y z
N MET A 1 16.14 68.65 10.92
CA MET A 1 15.78 69.74 11.82
C MET A 1 15.55 69.12 13.17
N ILE A 2 16.62 69.03 13.94
CA ILE A 2 16.84 69.50 15.30
C ILE A 2 16.11 68.68 16.38
N LEU A 3 16.94 67.86 17.01
CA LEU A 3 16.95 67.43 18.44
C LEU A 3 16.62 68.62 19.44
N PRO A 4 16.41 68.42 20.78
CA PRO A 4 17.23 67.56 21.65
C PRO A 4 16.51 66.96 22.90
N MET A 5 17.21 66.02 23.54
CA MET A 5 17.23 65.75 24.99
C MET A 5 17.65 67.00 25.79
N PRO A 6 17.44 67.09 27.15
CA PRO A 6 18.17 66.38 28.17
C PRO A 6 17.38 66.21 29.53
N SER A 7 17.78 65.68 30.67
CA SER A 7 18.98 65.30 31.37
C SER A 7 18.64 65.03 32.84
N ARG A 8 19.41 64.08 33.42
CA ARG A 8 19.97 64.06 34.78
C ARG A 8 19.15 63.91 36.07
N MET A 9 19.34 62.80 36.73
CA MET A 9 19.80 62.55 38.13
C MET A 9 19.97 63.76 39.10
N PRO A 10 20.10 63.60 40.50
CA PRO A 10 20.51 62.44 41.28
C PRO A 10 19.99 62.31 42.76
N LEU A 11 20.32 61.19 43.42
CA LEU A 11 20.75 60.96 44.81
C LEU A 11 19.89 61.40 46.03
N ILE A 12 19.71 60.53 47.05
CA ILE A 12 20.50 60.41 48.29
C ILE A 12 19.77 59.50 49.30
N PHE A 13 20.55 58.49 49.76
CA PHE A 13 20.60 57.83 51.06
C PHE A 13 19.64 58.23 52.17
N LYS A 14 19.07 57.23 52.88
CA LYS A 14 19.27 57.07 54.34
C LYS A 14 18.94 55.64 54.84
N ARG A 15 19.83 55.17 55.65
CA ARG A 15 19.86 53.93 56.44
C ARG A 15 18.76 53.92 57.50
N GLY A 16 18.22 52.74 57.80
CA GLY A 16 17.39 52.49 58.98
C GLY A 16 17.25 50.99 59.25
N LEU A 17 17.81 50.57 60.39
CA LEU A 17 17.90 49.23 60.96
C LEU A 17 16.57 48.53 61.21
N LEU A 18 16.67 47.20 61.01
CA LEU A 18 15.96 46.03 61.61
C LEU A 18 14.81 46.28 62.62
N PRO A 19 13.81 45.32 62.67
CA PRO A 19 14.07 44.06 63.38
C PRO A 19 13.55 42.79 62.72
N LEU A 20 14.37 41.80 62.76
CA LEU A 20 14.24 40.38 63.03
C LEU A 20 13.03 40.06 63.90
N SER A 21 11.98 39.43 63.34
CA SER A 21 11.00 38.59 64.03
C SER A 21 9.84 38.29 63.08
N LEU A 22 9.90 37.26 62.23
CA LEU A 22 8.78 36.41 61.86
C LEU A 22 9.29 35.21 61.01
N LEU A 23 10.16 34.41 61.64
CA LEU A 23 10.39 33.03 61.26
C LEU A 23 9.49 32.21 62.19
N LEU A 24 8.52 31.55 61.63
CA LEU A 24 7.81 30.36 62.11
C LEU A 24 6.33 30.44 61.70
N ALA A 25 6.00 29.94 60.56
CA ALA A 25 4.73 29.22 60.26
C ALA A 25 4.50 29.11 58.74
N VAL A 26 5.36 28.36 58.02
CA VAL A 26 4.92 27.65 56.84
C VAL A 26 5.59 26.26 56.84
N SER A 27 5.18 25.47 57.80
CA SER A 27 5.33 24.02 57.72
C SER A 27 4.02 23.50 57.13
N GLY A 28 4.11 23.00 55.94
CA GLY A 28 3.00 22.23 55.43
C GLY A 28 2.80 22.30 53.94
N CYS A 29 3.12 21.22 53.30
CA CYS A 29 2.59 20.73 52.04
C CYS A 29 3.13 21.36 50.73
N GLY A 30 3.97 20.62 50.04
CA GLY A 30 3.93 20.63 48.57
C GLY A 30 5.12 21.19 47.82
N VAL A 31 6.34 21.22 48.37
CA VAL A 31 7.52 21.65 47.58
C VAL A 31 8.35 20.44 47.08
N THR A 32 8.05 19.25 47.51
CA THR A 32 8.72 18.00 47.05
C THR A 32 8.22 17.46 45.72
N ASP A 33 7.06 17.94 45.24
CA ASP A 33 6.50 17.45 43.96
C ASP A 33 7.06 18.19 42.74
N TRP A 34 7.83 19.28 42.93
CA TRP A 34 8.46 19.99 41.81
C TRP A 34 9.80 19.37 41.34
N PHE A 35 10.40 18.50 42.14
CA PHE A 35 11.66 17.81 41.76
C PHE A 35 11.45 16.38 41.30
N GLY A 36 10.26 16.04 40.75
CA GLY A 36 9.99 14.70 40.24
C GLY A 36 10.15 13.63 41.33
N LYS A 37 9.15 12.84 41.61
CA LYS A 37 9.34 11.62 42.39
C LYS A 37 10.42 10.79 41.69
N ALA A 38 11.46 10.41 42.41
CA ALA A 38 12.38 9.39 41.93
C ALA A 38 11.53 8.18 41.55
N GLU A 39 11.62 7.73 40.29
CA GLU A 39 10.96 6.51 39.86
C GLU A 39 11.44 5.36 40.77
N ASP A 40 10.51 4.62 41.31
CA ASP A 40 10.82 3.42 42.07
C ASP A 40 11.67 2.49 41.22
N PRO A 41 12.75 1.90 41.76
CA PRO A 41 13.59 1.01 40.98
C PRO A 41 12.71 -0.11 40.38
N PRO A 42 12.90 -0.43 39.09
CA PRO A 42 12.09 -1.43 38.42
C PRO A 42 12.16 -2.75 39.20
N LEU A 43 10.99 -3.37 39.41
CA LEU A 43 10.89 -4.65 40.08
C LEU A 43 11.82 -5.68 39.42
N PRO A 44 12.60 -6.45 40.18
CA PRO A 44 13.49 -7.46 39.63
C PRO A 44 12.67 -8.57 38.97
N GLY A 45 13.01 -8.87 37.70
CA GLY A 45 12.35 -9.91 36.90
C GLY A 45 12.35 -9.58 35.42
N GLN A 46 12.29 -10.60 34.59
CA GLN A 46 12.09 -10.45 33.16
C GLN A 46 10.63 -10.07 32.89
N ARG A 47 10.38 -8.86 32.46
CA ARG A 47 9.03 -8.41 32.12
C ARG A 47 8.61 -9.07 30.81
N ILE A 48 7.70 -10.01 30.86
CA ILE A 48 7.05 -10.58 29.70
C ILE A 48 5.79 -9.75 29.48
N ALA A 49 5.71 -9.05 28.35
CA ALA A 49 4.50 -8.33 27.98
C ALA A 49 3.40 -9.36 27.67
N ILE A 50 2.47 -9.57 28.57
CA ILE A 50 1.36 -10.52 28.43
C ILE A 50 0.55 -10.21 27.16
N LEU A 51 0.37 -8.95 26.81
CA LEU A 51 -0.32 -8.51 25.59
C LEU A 51 0.46 -8.80 24.30
N ALA A 52 1.80 -8.84 24.32
CA ALA A 52 2.60 -9.21 23.17
C ALA A 52 2.58 -10.72 22.90
N TYR A 53 2.34 -11.53 23.94
CA TYR A 53 2.29 -12.99 23.81
C TYR A 53 0.99 -13.50 23.16
N GLU A 54 -0.09 -12.73 23.25
CA GLU A 54 -1.41 -13.11 22.72
C GLU A 54 -1.69 -12.66 21.29
N ARG A 55 -0.89 -11.75 20.70
CA ARG A 55 -1.18 -11.11 19.40
C ARG A 55 -0.32 -11.56 18.23
N GLY A 56 0.72 -12.37 18.43
CA GLY A 56 1.57 -12.84 17.35
C GLY A 56 0.96 -14.02 16.59
N LEU A 57 0.93 -13.94 15.26
CA LEU A 57 0.59 -15.08 14.43
C LEU A 57 1.61 -16.20 14.64
N ARG A 58 1.16 -17.46 14.61
CA ARG A 58 2.01 -18.63 14.80
C ARG A 58 1.73 -19.67 13.73
N ALA A 59 2.79 -20.37 13.31
CA ALA A 59 2.67 -21.52 12.46
C ALA A 59 1.82 -22.60 13.14
N ASP A 60 0.94 -23.24 12.38
CA ASP A 60 0.17 -24.39 12.82
C ASP A 60 1.08 -25.64 12.85
N PRO A 61 1.29 -26.27 14.03
CA PRO A 61 2.16 -27.42 14.15
C PRO A 61 1.75 -28.62 13.28
N GLU A 62 0.46 -28.78 12.98
CA GLU A 62 -0.04 -29.89 12.19
C GLU A 62 0.35 -29.81 10.73
N ILE A 63 0.65 -28.60 10.21
CA ILE A 63 1.07 -28.39 8.83
C ILE A 63 2.53 -27.90 8.72
N ALA A 64 3.25 -27.86 9.85
CA ALA A 64 4.64 -27.40 9.89
C ALA A 64 5.57 -28.15 8.93
N GLU A 65 5.30 -29.44 8.68
CA GLU A 65 6.09 -30.32 7.80
C GLU A 65 5.50 -30.45 6.37
N VAL A 66 4.38 -29.75 6.07
CA VAL A 66 3.82 -29.77 4.71
C VAL A 66 4.82 -29.16 3.74
N VAL A 67 5.21 -29.90 2.72
CA VAL A 67 6.16 -29.42 1.71
C VAL A 67 5.48 -28.37 0.84
N VAL A 68 6.09 -27.20 0.73
CA VAL A 68 5.67 -26.15 -0.19
C VAL A 68 6.09 -26.55 -1.59
N GLN A 69 5.11 -26.82 -2.46
CA GLN A 69 5.31 -27.08 -3.87
C GLN A 69 4.82 -25.89 -4.68
N LEU A 70 5.72 -25.28 -5.43
CA LEU A 70 5.42 -24.17 -6.31
C LEU A 70 5.28 -24.66 -7.75
N PRO A 71 4.44 -24.02 -8.56
CA PRO A 71 4.48 -24.25 -10.00
C PRO A 71 5.84 -23.84 -10.57
N GLU A 72 6.21 -24.43 -11.71
CA GLU A 72 7.42 -24.01 -12.42
C GLU A 72 7.39 -22.51 -12.73
N PRO A 73 8.52 -21.80 -12.58
CA PRO A 73 8.56 -20.40 -12.89
C PRO A 73 8.38 -20.14 -14.39
N TYR A 74 7.59 -19.15 -14.75
CA TYR A 74 7.35 -18.76 -16.13
C TYR A 74 7.74 -17.30 -16.39
N VAL A 75 8.15 -17.01 -17.62
CA VAL A 75 8.40 -15.65 -18.07
C VAL A 75 7.07 -15.02 -18.47
N ASN A 76 6.63 -14.01 -17.69
CA ASN A 76 5.52 -13.17 -18.10
C ASN A 76 6.03 -12.06 -19.02
N ALA A 77 5.41 -11.88 -20.18
CA ALA A 77 5.77 -10.80 -21.09
C ALA A 77 5.34 -9.44 -20.53
N ASP A 78 4.18 -9.42 -19.86
CA ASP A 78 3.52 -8.20 -19.47
C ASP A 78 3.16 -8.18 -17.98
N TRP A 79 3.12 -6.98 -17.43
CA TRP A 79 2.49 -6.62 -16.17
C TRP A 79 1.57 -5.44 -16.47
N ALA A 80 0.43 -5.75 -17.10
CA ALA A 80 -0.36 -4.76 -17.80
C ALA A 80 -1.22 -3.86 -16.90
N GLN A 81 -1.38 -4.22 -15.62
CA GLN A 81 -2.24 -3.51 -14.69
C GLN A 81 -1.87 -3.86 -13.24
N PRO A 82 -2.47 -3.21 -12.21
CA PRO A 82 -2.15 -3.50 -10.81
C PRO A 82 -2.20 -4.99 -10.51
N GLY A 83 -1.22 -5.48 -9.74
CA GLY A 83 -1.10 -6.90 -9.45
C GLY A 83 -0.82 -7.78 -10.68
N GLY A 84 -0.45 -7.19 -11.84
CA GLY A 84 0.03 -7.83 -13.05
C GLY A 84 -1.05 -8.25 -14.05
N SER A 85 -2.22 -8.67 -13.61
CA SER A 85 -3.32 -9.14 -14.45
C SER A 85 -4.68 -8.68 -13.88
N ALA A 86 -5.74 -8.76 -14.68
CA ALA A 86 -7.09 -8.39 -14.22
C ALA A 86 -7.56 -9.21 -13.00
N ALA A 87 -7.08 -10.44 -12.85
CA ALA A 87 -7.39 -11.33 -11.72
C ALA A 87 -6.44 -11.14 -10.52
N HIS A 88 -5.37 -10.37 -10.67
CA HIS A 88 -4.28 -10.16 -9.70
C HIS A 88 -3.55 -11.48 -9.32
N ALA A 89 -3.61 -12.49 -10.17
CA ALA A 89 -3.01 -13.80 -9.92
C ALA A 89 -1.87 -14.06 -10.91
N MET A 90 -0.63 -13.89 -10.45
CA MET A 90 0.58 -14.00 -11.28
C MET A 90 1.44 -15.21 -10.93
N TYR A 91 1.08 -16.00 -9.94
CA TYR A 91 1.71 -17.27 -9.56
C TYR A 91 3.23 -17.19 -9.32
N HIS A 92 4.03 -17.98 -10.07
CA HIS A 92 5.47 -18.05 -9.91
C HIS A 92 6.17 -17.49 -11.16
N LEU A 93 6.73 -16.29 -11.02
CA LEU A 93 7.38 -15.58 -12.11
C LEU A 93 8.86 -15.98 -12.23
N SER A 94 9.39 -15.87 -13.43
CA SER A 94 10.82 -16.06 -13.68
C SER A 94 11.59 -14.77 -13.40
N LEU A 95 12.71 -14.90 -12.69
CA LEU A 95 13.66 -13.82 -12.45
C LEU A 95 15.06 -14.39 -12.22
N SER A 96 16.09 -13.67 -12.66
CA SER A 96 17.50 -14.01 -12.41
C SER A 96 17.79 -14.21 -10.93
N ALA A 97 18.66 -15.15 -10.57
CA ALA A 97 19.04 -15.42 -9.18
C ALA A 97 19.73 -14.22 -8.51
N ASN A 98 20.47 -13.42 -9.26
CA ASN A 98 21.21 -12.25 -8.75
C ASN A 98 20.92 -11.03 -9.65
N PRO A 99 19.73 -10.45 -9.59
CA PRO A 99 19.38 -9.31 -10.42
C PRO A 99 20.24 -8.10 -10.05
N ARG A 100 20.75 -7.41 -11.06
CA ARG A 100 21.58 -6.20 -10.88
C ARG A 100 20.95 -5.03 -11.60
N ARG A 101 21.15 -3.84 -11.08
CA ARG A 101 20.69 -2.61 -11.74
C ARG A 101 21.29 -2.52 -13.16
N VAL A 102 20.42 -2.43 -14.15
CA VAL A 102 20.79 -2.27 -15.57
C VAL A 102 20.58 -0.85 -16.04
N TRP A 103 19.54 -0.19 -15.55
CA TRP A 103 19.28 1.23 -15.80
C TRP A 103 18.36 1.81 -14.72
N SER A 104 18.30 3.13 -14.67
CA SER A 104 17.27 3.87 -13.95
C SER A 104 16.85 5.11 -14.74
N ALA A 105 15.64 5.61 -14.46
CA ALA A 105 15.04 6.76 -15.12
C ALA A 105 14.22 7.59 -14.14
N ASP A 106 14.21 8.89 -14.34
CA ASP A 106 13.39 9.83 -13.60
C ASP A 106 11.95 9.79 -14.11
N VAL A 107 10.98 9.54 -13.23
CA VAL A 107 9.55 9.46 -13.54
C VAL A 107 8.81 10.78 -13.30
N GLY A 108 9.42 11.75 -12.61
CA GLY A 108 8.84 13.04 -12.22
C GLY A 108 8.87 13.29 -10.72
N GLU A 109 7.81 13.91 -10.20
CA GLU A 109 7.71 14.27 -8.78
C GLU A 109 7.60 13.03 -7.90
N GLY A 110 8.49 12.94 -6.92
CA GLY A 110 8.51 11.85 -5.93
C GLY A 110 7.41 11.97 -4.88
N SER A 111 7.43 11.04 -3.94
CA SER A 111 6.57 11.08 -2.74
C SER A 111 7.07 12.13 -1.76
N GLY A 112 6.16 13.00 -1.29
CA GLY A 112 6.41 14.03 -0.28
C GLY A 112 5.33 14.01 0.81
N ASP A 113 5.31 15.08 1.62
CA ASP A 113 4.33 15.22 2.71
C ASP A 113 2.91 15.40 2.19
N VAL A 114 2.74 16.03 1.03
CA VAL A 114 1.43 16.39 0.45
C VAL A 114 0.98 15.39 -0.61
N ALA A 115 1.89 14.89 -1.42
CA ALA A 115 1.58 13.97 -2.53
C ALA A 115 2.44 12.71 -2.44
N GLN A 116 1.90 11.57 -2.85
CA GLN A 116 2.62 10.29 -2.82
C GLN A 116 2.42 9.52 -4.13
N ILE A 117 3.46 8.83 -4.57
CA ILE A 117 3.37 7.88 -5.68
C ILE A 117 2.57 6.67 -5.18
N LEU A 118 1.41 6.42 -5.80
CA LEU A 118 0.53 5.29 -5.51
C LEU A 118 0.43 4.31 -6.68
N ALA A 119 0.80 4.74 -7.88
CA ALA A 119 0.72 3.96 -9.10
C ALA A 119 1.90 2.98 -9.20
N GLU A 120 1.60 1.68 -9.27
CA GLU A 120 2.57 0.68 -9.70
C GLU A 120 2.96 0.92 -11.16
N PRO A 121 4.22 0.71 -11.56
CA PRO A 121 4.58 0.75 -12.97
C PRO A 121 3.89 -0.39 -13.74
N VAL A 122 3.54 -0.14 -14.99
CA VAL A 122 2.93 -1.13 -15.90
C VAL A 122 3.92 -1.44 -17.01
N VAL A 123 4.02 -2.70 -17.36
CA VAL A 123 4.93 -3.18 -18.43
C VAL A 123 4.11 -3.90 -19.49
N VAL A 124 4.17 -3.43 -20.72
CA VAL A 124 3.56 -4.10 -21.88
C VAL A 124 4.57 -4.15 -23.02
N GLY A 125 4.89 -5.35 -23.43
CA GLY A 125 5.90 -5.59 -24.47
C GLY A 125 7.26 -5.01 -24.08
N ASP A 126 7.70 -4.02 -24.83
CA ASP A 126 8.99 -3.33 -24.66
C ASP A 126 8.87 -1.94 -23.99
N THR A 127 7.73 -1.63 -23.37
CA THR A 127 7.45 -0.32 -22.77
C THR A 127 7.08 -0.45 -21.30
N VAL A 128 7.68 0.40 -20.46
CA VAL A 128 7.30 0.60 -19.07
C VAL A 128 6.58 1.95 -18.96
N TYR A 129 5.37 1.93 -18.42
CA TYR A 129 4.60 3.14 -18.14
C TYR A 129 4.62 3.42 -16.65
N THR A 130 4.77 4.68 -16.30
CA THR A 130 4.77 5.16 -14.91
C THR A 130 3.88 6.37 -14.75
N MET A 131 3.43 6.61 -13.54
CA MET A 131 2.72 7.82 -13.15
C MET A 131 3.34 8.31 -11.84
N ASP A 132 3.72 9.57 -11.80
CA ASP A 132 4.29 10.21 -10.61
C ASP A 132 3.22 10.64 -9.60
N SER A 133 3.62 11.36 -8.55
CA SER A 133 2.71 11.82 -7.50
C SER A 133 1.74 12.92 -7.93
N ARG A 134 1.97 13.56 -9.09
CA ARG A 134 1.16 14.66 -9.66
C ARG A 134 0.44 14.30 -10.95
N SER A 135 0.35 13.01 -11.28
CA SER A 135 -0.30 12.52 -12.49
C SER A 135 0.47 12.77 -13.79
N LEU A 136 1.79 12.99 -13.71
CA LEU A 136 2.66 12.99 -14.88
C LEU A 136 2.87 11.54 -15.32
N VAL A 137 2.39 11.21 -16.52
CA VAL A 137 2.51 9.86 -17.10
C VAL A 137 3.67 9.82 -18.06
N SER A 138 4.53 8.82 -17.93
CA SER A 138 5.73 8.65 -18.77
C SER A 138 5.82 7.22 -19.30
N ALA A 139 6.32 7.08 -20.53
CA ALA A 139 6.65 5.80 -21.14
C ALA A 139 8.16 5.68 -21.37
N PHE A 140 8.72 4.54 -21.02
CA PHE A 140 10.15 4.25 -21.13
C PHE A 140 10.38 2.96 -21.91
N ALA A 141 11.48 2.89 -22.67
CA ALA A 141 11.95 1.67 -23.28
C ALA A 141 12.41 0.69 -22.18
N ALA A 142 11.80 -0.50 -22.11
CA ALA A 142 12.03 -1.47 -21.03
C ALA A 142 13.47 -2.02 -21.00
N ASP A 143 14.20 -1.99 -22.11
CA ASP A 143 15.56 -2.50 -22.23
C ASP A 143 16.63 -1.54 -21.70
N ILE A 144 16.47 -0.22 -21.92
CA ILE A 144 17.50 0.80 -21.66
C ILE A 144 17.01 2.00 -20.84
N GLY A 145 15.72 2.08 -20.50
CA GLY A 145 15.15 3.17 -19.68
C GLY A 145 15.03 4.52 -20.39
N THR A 146 15.21 4.58 -21.71
CA THR A 146 15.04 5.84 -22.46
C THR A 146 13.57 6.21 -22.51
N ARG A 147 13.24 7.46 -22.14
CA ARG A 147 11.87 7.98 -22.21
C ARG A 147 11.42 8.11 -23.65
N ARG A 148 10.26 7.54 -23.97
CA ARG A 148 9.61 7.57 -25.29
C ARG A 148 8.70 8.78 -25.43
N TRP A 149 7.86 9.00 -24.41
CA TRP A 149 6.95 10.13 -24.30
C TRP A 149 6.62 10.45 -22.85
N GLN A 150 6.03 11.59 -22.61
CA GLN A 150 5.58 12.07 -21.33
C GLN A 150 4.37 12.97 -21.53
N VAL A 151 3.35 12.87 -20.68
CA VAL A 151 2.16 13.70 -20.70
C VAL A 151 1.76 14.08 -19.29
N ASP A 152 1.50 15.36 -19.08
CA ASP A 152 1.00 15.89 -17.82
C ASP A 152 -0.53 15.87 -17.83
N LEU A 153 -1.11 15.22 -16.83
CA LEU A 153 -2.55 15.09 -16.65
C LEU A 153 -3.06 15.83 -15.41
N GLU A 154 -2.22 16.69 -14.82
CA GLU A 154 -2.61 17.56 -13.71
C GLU A 154 -3.72 18.53 -14.17
N ASP A 155 -4.68 18.83 -13.30
CA ASP A 155 -5.73 19.81 -13.58
C ASP A 155 -5.26 21.18 -13.10
N GLU A 156 -4.89 22.05 -14.04
CA GLU A 156 -4.42 23.41 -13.74
C GLU A 156 -5.46 24.29 -13.00
N ASP A 157 -6.72 23.91 -13.03
CA ASP A 157 -7.81 24.65 -12.37
C ASP A 157 -8.05 24.21 -10.89
N GLU A 158 -7.37 23.14 -10.44
CA GLU A 158 -7.53 22.59 -9.08
C GLU A 158 -6.21 22.69 -8.28
N ASP A 159 -6.02 23.81 -7.57
CA ASP A 159 -4.83 24.11 -6.75
C ASP A 159 -4.59 23.11 -5.59
N ASP A 160 -5.62 22.43 -5.11
CA ASP A 160 -5.57 21.47 -4.01
C ASP A 160 -5.69 20.01 -4.52
N GLY A 161 -4.82 19.63 -5.46
CA GLY A 161 -4.87 18.34 -6.12
C GLY A 161 -4.90 17.16 -5.16
N PHE A 162 -5.92 16.35 -5.28
CA PHE A 162 -5.95 15.05 -4.66
C PHE A 162 -4.94 14.15 -5.39
N PHE A 163 -3.85 13.80 -4.71
CA PHE A 163 -2.93 12.80 -5.23
C PHE A 163 -3.62 11.43 -5.22
N GLY A 164 -3.30 10.61 -6.21
CA GLY A 164 -3.83 9.24 -6.30
C GLY A 164 -4.18 8.83 -7.71
N GLY A 165 -4.73 7.65 -7.81
CA GLY A 165 -5.02 7.02 -9.08
C GLY A 165 -3.98 5.96 -9.45
N GLY A 166 -3.84 5.73 -10.73
CA GLY A 166 -2.89 4.78 -11.28
C GLY A 166 -3.16 4.47 -12.74
N ILE A 167 -2.42 3.54 -13.27
CA ILE A 167 -2.39 3.21 -14.69
C ILE A 167 -2.68 1.73 -14.94
N ALA A 168 -3.26 1.44 -16.09
CA ALA A 168 -3.35 0.12 -16.69
C ALA A 168 -3.17 0.25 -18.21
N ALA A 169 -2.73 -0.80 -18.87
CA ALA A 169 -2.59 -0.82 -20.31
C ALA A 169 -3.28 -2.06 -20.91
N ASP A 170 -3.87 -1.88 -22.07
CA ASP A 170 -4.47 -2.96 -22.84
C ASP A 170 -4.39 -2.64 -24.35
N GLY A 171 -3.78 -3.54 -25.11
CA GLY A 171 -3.57 -3.35 -26.53
C GLY A 171 -2.71 -2.11 -26.84
N ASP A 172 -3.31 -1.17 -27.56
CA ASP A 172 -2.71 0.09 -28.00
C ASP A 172 -3.06 1.30 -27.11
N LYS A 173 -3.65 1.06 -25.92
CA LYS A 173 -4.11 2.11 -25.02
C LYS A 173 -3.53 1.99 -23.61
N VAL A 174 -3.30 3.15 -23.02
CA VAL A 174 -2.98 3.31 -21.60
C VAL A 174 -4.15 4.04 -20.94
N PHE A 175 -4.72 3.43 -19.91
CA PHE A 175 -5.82 3.98 -19.15
C PHE A 175 -5.28 4.55 -17.84
N VAL A 176 -5.65 5.78 -17.53
CA VAL A 176 -5.18 6.50 -16.35
C VAL A 176 -6.38 6.98 -15.54
N ALA A 177 -6.43 6.59 -14.27
CA ALA A 177 -7.34 7.17 -13.30
C ALA A 177 -6.57 8.20 -12.47
N THR A 178 -7.17 9.37 -12.20
CA THR A 178 -6.50 10.45 -11.48
C THR A 178 -7.21 10.87 -10.20
N GLY A 179 -6.47 11.50 -9.28
CA GLY A 179 -7.02 12.15 -8.11
C GLY A 179 -7.90 13.38 -8.42
N PHE A 180 -7.96 13.82 -9.68
CA PHE A 180 -8.78 14.93 -10.18
C PHE A 180 -10.13 14.47 -10.75
N ALA A 181 -10.62 13.31 -10.36
CA ALA A 181 -11.89 12.73 -10.82
C ALA A 181 -11.98 12.58 -12.34
N ARG A 182 -10.88 12.21 -13.01
CA ARG A 182 -10.83 11.98 -14.46
C ARG A 182 -10.25 10.61 -14.78
N VAL A 183 -10.82 9.97 -15.80
CA VAL A 183 -10.26 8.78 -16.42
C VAL A 183 -9.87 9.13 -17.85
N PHE A 184 -8.64 8.86 -18.21
CA PHE A 184 -8.10 9.08 -19.54
C PHE A 184 -7.86 7.77 -20.25
N ALA A 185 -8.01 7.75 -21.56
CA ALA A 185 -7.32 6.80 -22.41
C ALA A 185 -6.30 7.55 -23.26
N LEU A 186 -5.09 7.06 -23.26
CA LEU A 186 -3.97 7.58 -24.02
C LEU A 186 -3.56 6.55 -25.08
N ASP A 187 -3.10 7.02 -26.23
CA ASP A 187 -2.41 6.17 -27.20
C ASP A 187 -1.09 5.67 -26.61
N ALA A 188 -0.88 4.38 -26.59
CA ALA A 188 0.26 3.75 -25.94
C ALA A 188 1.62 4.11 -26.58
N ALA A 189 1.63 4.42 -27.88
CA ALA A 189 2.84 4.74 -28.62
C ALA A 189 3.24 6.21 -28.51
N THR A 190 2.26 7.12 -28.40
CA THR A 190 2.48 8.57 -28.48
C THR A 190 2.17 9.35 -27.21
N GLY A 191 1.33 8.79 -26.32
CA GLY A 191 0.80 9.48 -25.14
C GLY A 191 -0.34 10.48 -25.48
N GLU A 192 -0.81 10.55 -26.74
CA GLU A 192 -1.93 11.41 -27.11
C GLU A 192 -3.22 10.97 -26.42
N THR A 193 -3.99 11.94 -25.92
CA THR A 193 -5.28 11.66 -25.27
C THR A 193 -6.32 11.27 -26.34
N LEU A 194 -6.85 10.06 -26.22
CA LEU A 194 -7.90 9.53 -27.09
C LEU A 194 -9.29 9.93 -26.60
N TRP A 195 -9.53 9.83 -25.31
CA TRP A 195 -10.76 10.29 -24.67
C TRP A 195 -10.55 10.60 -23.18
N ILE A 196 -11.48 11.38 -22.62
CA ILE A 196 -11.54 11.74 -21.19
C ILE A 196 -12.95 11.47 -20.67
N HIS A 197 -13.05 10.80 -19.52
CA HIS A 197 -14.30 10.63 -18.78
C HIS A 197 -14.20 11.36 -17.44
N LYS A 198 -15.18 12.26 -17.14
CA LYS A 198 -15.26 12.93 -15.85
C LYS A 198 -16.06 12.06 -14.88
N ALA A 199 -15.41 11.59 -13.82
CA ALA A 199 -16.03 10.83 -12.74
C ALA A 199 -16.69 11.75 -11.71
N PRO A 200 -17.62 11.24 -10.88
CA PRO A 200 -18.27 12.03 -9.85
C PRO A 200 -17.39 12.37 -8.65
N SER A 201 -16.31 11.61 -8.43
CA SER A 201 -15.40 11.73 -7.29
C SER A 201 -14.00 11.26 -7.68
N PRO A 202 -12.93 11.73 -6.99
CA PRO A 202 -11.55 11.31 -7.23
C PRO A 202 -11.35 9.79 -7.16
N MET A 203 -10.34 9.27 -7.85
CA MET A 203 -9.86 7.90 -7.72
C MET A 203 -8.52 7.86 -7.01
N ARG A 204 -8.32 6.86 -6.13
CA ARG A 204 -7.03 6.61 -5.46
C ARG A 204 -6.47 5.22 -5.78
N GLY A 205 -7.18 4.45 -6.60
CA GLY A 205 -6.76 3.17 -7.14
C GLY A 205 -6.61 3.23 -8.65
N ALA A 206 -5.79 2.35 -9.19
CA ALA A 206 -5.61 2.23 -10.62
C ALA A 206 -6.83 1.60 -11.29
N PRO A 207 -7.07 1.86 -12.58
CA PRO A 207 -8.08 1.15 -13.36
C PRO A 207 -7.70 -0.31 -13.57
N VAL A 208 -8.70 -1.15 -13.83
CA VAL A 208 -8.51 -2.51 -14.34
C VAL A 208 -9.22 -2.63 -15.67
N VAL A 209 -8.60 -3.32 -16.62
CA VAL A 209 -9.13 -3.45 -17.97
C VAL A 209 -9.36 -4.91 -18.31
N SER A 210 -10.54 -5.23 -18.81
CA SER A 210 -10.88 -6.58 -19.28
C SER A 210 -12.05 -6.54 -20.27
N ASP A 211 -11.94 -7.29 -21.34
CA ASP A 211 -13.02 -7.51 -22.31
C ASP A 211 -13.70 -6.22 -22.80
N GLY A 212 -12.89 -5.22 -23.19
CA GLY A 212 -13.39 -3.94 -23.73
C GLY A 212 -14.01 -3.01 -22.68
N ARG A 213 -13.74 -3.25 -21.39
CA ARG A 213 -14.26 -2.46 -20.26
C ARG A 213 -13.14 -1.96 -19.37
N VAL A 214 -13.26 -0.72 -18.93
CA VAL A 214 -12.40 -0.10 -17.90
C VAL A 214 -13.20 -0.03 -16.60
N PHE A 215 -12.68 -0.63 -15.54
CA PHE A 215 -13.28 -0.68 -14.23
C PHE A 215 -12.51 0.26 -13.29
N VAL A 216 -13.19 1.25 -12.71
CA VAL A 216 -12.59 2.17 -11.74
C VAL A 216 -13.47 2.31 -10.51
N VAL A 217 -12.84 2.48 -9.35
CA VAL A 217 -13.51 2.73 -8.07
C VAL A 217 -13.18 4.13 -7.61
N THR A 218 -14.20 4.91 -7.30
CA THR A 218 -14.05 6.28 -6.79
C THR A 218 -13.93 6.30 -5.27
N LEU A 219 -13.45 7.42 -4.74
CA LEU A 219 -13.25 7.62 -3.30
C LEU A 219 -14.56 7.52 -2.49
N ASP A 220 -15.68 7.88 -3.09
CA ASP A 220 -17.03 7.78 -2.51
C ASP A 220 -17.71 6.40 -2.75
N ASN A 221 -16.90 5.35 -2.99
CA ASN A 221 -17.35 3.97 -3.17
C ASN A 221 -18.30 3.77 -4.35
N GLN A 222 -18.07 4.44 -5.48
CA GLN A 222 -18.75 4.12 -6.72
C GLN A 222 -17.84 3.30 -7.63
N MET A 223 -18.35 2.20 -8.15
CA MET A 223 -17.76 1.46 -9.25
C MET A 223 -18.30 2.03 -10.55
N LEU A 224 -17.44 2.53 -11.42
CA LEU A 224 -17.76 2.95 -12.77
C LEU A 224 -17.18 1.97 -13.76
N VAL A 225 -17.95 1.62 -14.77
CA VAL A 225 -17.48 0.78 -15.87
C VAL A 225 -17.67 1.53 -17.19
N LEU A 226 -16.55 1.72 -17.89
CA LEU A 226 -16.48 2.51 -19.10
C LEU A 226 -16.12 1.62 -20.29
N ASN A 227 -16.54 2.03 -21.46
CA ASN A 227 -16.12 1.41 -22.71
C ASN A 227 -14.67 1.81 -23.04
N THR A 228 -13.79 0.86 -23.38
CA THR A 228 -12.38 1.13 -23.69
C THR A 228 -12.16 2.03 -24.90
N GLU A 229 -13.10 1.99 -25.89
CA GLU A 229 -12.94 2.75 -27.14
C GLU A 229 -13.46 4.18 -27.04
N THR A 230 -14.57 4.38 -26.28
CA THR A 230 -15.27 5.66 -26.27
C THR A 230 -15.21 6.41 -24.94
N GLY A 231 -14.85 5.75 -23.86
CA GLY A 231 -14.93 6.32 -22.51
C GLY A 231 -16.36 6.51 -21.99
N GLU A 232 -17.38 6.06 -22.74
CA GLU A 232 -18.76 6.14 -22.31
C GLU A 232 -19.04 5.18 -21.17
N ARG A 233 -19.82 5.63 -20.18
CA ARG A 233 -20.22 4.80 -19.06
C ARG A 233 -21.22 3.73 -19.51
N LEU A 234 -20.84 2.46 -19.33
CA LEU A 234 -21.69 1.32 -19.59
C LEU A 234 -22.69 1.09 -18.45
N TRP A 235 -22.17 1.07 -17.23
CA TRP A 235 -22.97 0.96 -16.01
C TRP A 235 -22.18 1.46 -14.79
N ASN A 236 -22.84 1.57 -13.63
CA ASN A 236 -22.20 1.85 -12.36
C ASN A 236 -22.89 1.12 -11.21
N HIS A 237 -22.16 0.92 -10.11
CA HIS A 237 -22.67 0.41 -8.86
C HIS A 237 -22.23 1.35 -7.74
N VAL A 238 -23.11 1.59 -6.75
CA VAL A 238 -22.83 2.49 -5.62
C VAL A 238 -22.79 1.64 -4.34
N GLY A 239 -21.63 1.65 -3.67
CA GLY A 239 -21.43 1.05 -2.35
C GLY A 239 -21.75 2.02 -1.22
N VAL A 240 -21.55 1.56 0.01
CA VAL A 240 -21.73 2.41 1.20
C VAL A 240 -20.59 3.41 1.30
N GLN A 241 -20.94 4.70 1.38
CA GLN A 241 -19.94 5.78 1.50
C GLN A 241 -19.41 5.86 2.93
N GLU A 242 -18.08 5.98 3.05
CA GLU A 242 -17.38 6.20 4.31
C GLU A 242 -16.76 7.59 4.37
N THR A 243 -16.74 8.20 5.55
CA THR A 243 -16.19 9.54 5.77
C THR A 243 -14.69 9.55 6.01
N ALA A 244 -14.09 8.40 6.37
CA ALA A 244 -12.67 8.24 6.63
C ALA A 244 -12.13 7.00 5.91
N GLY A 245 -10.91 7.08 5.41
CA GLY A 245 -10.25 5.96 4.74
C GLY A 245 -8.74 6.08 4.73
N LEU A 246 -8.07 4.97 4.46
CA LEU A 246 -6.62 4.92 4.28
C LEU A 246 -6.22 5.62 2.98
N LEU A 247 -4.96 6.05 2.92
CA LEU A 247 -4.36 6.52 1.69
C LEU A 247 -4.25 5.36 0.69
N GLY A 248 -4.74 5.59 -0.55
CA GLY A 248 -4.85 4.58 -1.59
C GLY A 248 -6.17 3.81 -1.53
N SER A 249 -6.51 3.15 -2.60
CA SER A 249 -7.70 2.31 -2.75
C SER A 249 -7.31 1.03 -3.49
N ALA A 250 -7.96 -0.07 -3.19
CA ALA A 250 -7.76 -1.29 -3.94
C ALA A 250 -8.45 -1.19 -5.31
N SER A 251 -7.76 -1.64 -6.35
CA SER A 251 -8.36 -1.86 -7.66
C SER A 251 -9.23 -3.12 -7.63
N PRO A 252 -10.32 -3.18 -8.41
CA PRO A 252 -11.14 -4.38 -8.51
C PRO A 252 -10.40 -5.52 -9.21
N ALA A 253 -10.78 -6.77 -8.93
CA ALA A 253 -10.27 -7.92 -9.68
C ALA A 253 -11.34 -8.44 -10.66
N VAL A 254 -10.91 -8.82 -11.86
CA VAL A 254 -11.83 -9.31 -12.90
C VAL A 254 -11.40 -10.69 -13.38
N ALA A 255 -12.31 -11.63 -13.37
CA ALA A 255 -12.11 -12.92 -14.03
C ALA A 255 -13.43 -13.46 -14.59
N ARG A 256 -13.35 -14.05 -15.77
CA ARG A 256 -14.53 -14.56 -16.47
C ARG A 256 -15.55 -13.43 -16.67
N ASN A 257 -16.77 -13.59 -16.15
CA ASN A 257 -17.84 -12.59 -16.22
C ASN A 257 -18.12 -11.93 -14.86
N THR A 258 -17.15 -11.93 -13.95
CA THR A 258 -17.31 -11.41 -12.59
C THR A 258 -16.24 -10.40 -12.27
N VAL A 259 -16.64 -9.25 -11.75
CA VAL A 259 -15.75 -8.26 -11.14
C VAL A 259 -15.94 -8.28 -9.62
N VAL A 260 -14.83 -8.40 -8.89
CA VAL A 260 -14.80 -8.35 -7.43
C VAL A 260 -14.35 -6.96 -7.01
N VAL A 261 -15.23 -6.24 -6.34
CA VAL A 261 -15.06 -4.82 -5.98
C VAL A 261 -14.82 -4.70 -4.47
N PRO A 262 -13.66 -4.22 -4.04
CA PRO A 262 -13.40 -3.89 -2.64
C PRO A 262 -13.80 -2.43 -2.37
N TYR A 263 -14.57 -2.20 -1.30
CA TYR A 263 -14.97 -0.87 -0.86
C TYR A 263 -14.29 -0.46 0.46
N SER A 264 -14.23 0.86 0.70
CA SER A 264 -13.66 1.40 1.94
C SER A 264 -14.52 1.07 3.19
N SER A 265 -15.79 0.72 3.00
CA SER A 265 -16.71 0.22 4.04
C SER A 265 -16.35 -1.17 4.59
N GLY A 266 -15.37 -1.85 3.99
CA GLY A 266 -15.06 -3.25 4.29
C GLY A 266 -15.89 -4.25 3.49
N GLU A 267 -16.80 -3.78 2.67
CA GLU A 267 -17.57 -4.64 1.76
C GLU A 267 -16.72 -5.11 0.58
N VAL A 268 -16.90 -6.36 0.21
CA VAL A 268 -16.38 -6.97 -1.02
C VAL A 268 -17.55 -7.56 -1.77
N LEU A 269 -17.82 -7.03 -2.96
CA LEU A 269 -18.92 -7.47 -3.79
C LEU A 269 -18.43 -8.17 -5.06
N ALA A 270 -19.09 -9.23 -5.44
CA ALA A 270 -18.96 -9.78 -6.79
C ALA A 270 -20.14 -9.30 -7.63
N LEU A 271 -19.83 -8.65 -8.76
CA LEU A 271 -20.81 -8.13 -9.70
C LEU A 271 -20.59 -8.79 -11.06
N LEU A 272 -21.66 -8.92 -11.85
CA LEU A 272 -21.52 -9.31 -13.25
C LEU A 272 -20.87 -8.17 -14.04
N THR A 273 -19.89 -8.50 -14.90
CA THR A 273 -19.16 -7.50 -15.71
C THR A 273 -20.04 -6.80 -16.74
N ASP A 274 -21.15 -7.41 -17.15
CA ASP A 274 -21.99 -6.90 -18.22
C ASP A 274 -22.98 -5.81 -17.76
N ASP A 275 -23.54 -5.94 -16.55
CA ASP A 275 -24.64 -5.08 -16.10
C ASP A 275 -24.56 -4.65 -14.63
N GLY A 276 -23.51 -5.08 -13.90
CA GLY A 276 -23.30 -4.69 -12.50
C GLY A 276 -24.23 -5.37 -11.49
N ARG A 277 -25.01 -6.39 -11.88
CA ARG A 277 -25.85 -7.13 -10.93
C ARG A 277 -25.01 -7.86 -9.92
N THR A 278 -25.37 -7.71 -8.64
CA THR A 278 -24.70 -8.37 -7.54
C THR A 278 -24.92 -9.89 -7.58
N VAL A 279 -23.82 -10.65 -7.58
CA VAL A 279 -23.79 -12.11 -7.46
C VAL A 279 -23.75 -12.51 -5.99
N TRP A 280 -22.85 -11.92 -5.23
CA TRP A 280 -22.72 -12.08 -3.79
C TRP A 280 -22.05 -10.86 -3.16
N SER A 281 -22.17 -10.76 -1.83
CA SER A 281 -21.47 -9.76 -1.02
C SER A 281 -20.92 -10.38 0.25
N GLU A 282 -19.75 -9.92 0.67
CA GLU A 282 -19.09 -10.24 1.92
C GLU A 282 -18.66 -8.96 2.65
N ASN A 283 -18.46 -9.04 3.95
CA ASN A 283 -18.00 -7.91 4.73
C ASN A 283 -16.81 -8.32 5.62
N LEU A 284 -15.71 -7.56 5.50
CA LEU A 284 -14.46 -7.76 6.23
C LEU A 284 -14.32 -6.80 7.42
N SER A 285 -15.35 -6.02 7.76
CA SER A 285 -15.33 -5.20 8.98
C SER A 285 -15.33 -6.09 10.24
N ASP A 286 -14.55 -5.69 11.24
CA ASP A 286 -14.52 -6.39 12.54
C ASP A 286 -15.37 -5.64 13.56
N ILE A 287 -16.48 -6.26 13.99
CA ILE A 287 -17.43 -5.69 14.95
C ILE A 287 -16.89 -5.74 16.41
N ARG A 288 -15.75 -6.39 16.65
CA ARG A 288 -15.30 -6.77 18.01
C ARG A 288 -14.14 -5.96 18.60
N ARG A 289 -13.53 -5.03 17.88
CA ARG A 289 -12.38 -4.26 18.37
C ARG A 289 -12.81 -2.89 18.92
N LEU A 290 -12.44 -2.62 20.17
CA LEU A 290 -12.63 -1.34 20.88
C LEU A 290 -11.51 -0.32 20.55
N ASP A 291 -10.75 -0.54 19.49
CA ASP A 291 -9.66 0.34 19.07
C ASP A 291 -10.15 1.28 17.97
N PRO A 292 -10.07 2.62 18.13
CA PRO A 292 -10.49 3.58 17.11
C PRO A 292 -9.82 3.43 15.75
N LEU A 293 -8.59 2.87 15.67
CA LEU A 293 -7.92 2.56 14.41
C LEU A 293 -8.44 1.26 13.78
N ALA A 294 -9.09 0.38 14.56
CA ALA A 294 -9.75 -0.81 14.04
C ALA A 294 -11.12 -0.50 13.39
N ASP A 295 -11.65 0.72 13.57
CA ASP A 295 -12.87 1.18 12.91
C ASP A 295 -12.67 1.43 11.40
N ILE A 296 -11.40 1.52 10.93
CA ILE A 296 -11.11 1.60 9.49
C ILE A 296 -11.16 0.20 8.87
N ALA A 297 -12.34 -0.21 8.45
CA ALA A 297 -12.59 -1.53 7.87
C ALA A 297 -12.08 -1.67 6.42
N GLN A 298 -11.43 -0.66 5.86
CA GLN A 298 -11.07 -0.57 4.47
C GLN A 298 -10.32 -1.80 3.95
N VAL A 299 -10.83 -2.37 2.86
CA VAL A 299 -10.13 -3.35 2.04
C VAL A 299 -9.20 -2.59 1.10
N ARG A 300 -7.93 -2.46 1.48
CA ARG A 300 -6.92 -1.75 0.68
C ARG A 300 -6.04 -2.71 -0.13
N GLY A 301 -5.81 -3.93 0.37
CA GLY A 301 -5.12 -4.97 -0.39
C GLY A 301 -5.95 -5.36 -1.61
N LEU A 302 -5.32 -5.45 -2.78
CA LEU A 302 -5.99 -5.88 -4.01
C LEU A 302 -6.63 -7.27 -3.78
N PRO A 303 -7.92 -7.47 -4.08
CA PRO A 303 -8.51 -8.81 -4.07
C PRO A 303 -7.86 -9.67 -5.14
N VAL A 304 -7.66 -10.94 -4.88
CA VAL A 304 -7.03 -11.87 -5.83
C VAL A 304 -8.04 -12.95 -6.21
N ILE A 305 -8.27 -13.12 -7.50
CA ILE A 305 -9.08 -14.23 -8.01
C ILE A 305 -8.14 -15.35 -8.47
N ASP A 306 -7.95 -16.34 -7.60
CA ASP A 306 -7.14 -17.50 -7.92
C ASP A 306 -8.02 -18.72 -8.18
N ARG A 307 -8.10 -19.13 -9.45
CA ARG A 307 -8.90 -20.27 -9.90
C ARG A 307 -10.39 -20.11 -9.54
N ASP A 308 -10.81 -20.66 -8.43
CA ASP A 308 -12.18 -20.72 -7.93
C ASP A 308 -12.42 -19.88 -6.67
N LEU A 309 -11.34 -19.34 -6.08
CA LEU A 309 -11.39 -18.56 -4.84
C LEU A 309 -11.10 -17.09 -5.09
N VAL A 310 -11.79 -16.26 -4.35
CA VAL A 310 -11.49 -14.84 -4.13
C VAL A 310 -10.81 -14.72 -2.78
N LEU A 311 -9.61 -14.15 -2.76
CA LEU A 311 -8.88 -13.80 -1.56
C LEU A 311 -9.03 -12.30 -1.31
N ALA A 312 -9.50 -11.93 -0.13
CA ALA A 312 -9.61 -10.53 0.27
C ALA A 312 -9.10 -10.32 1.69
N ILE A 313 -8.41 -9.21 1.92
CA ILE A 313 -7.82 -8.86 3.20
C ILE A 313 -8.15 -7.41 3.56
N SER A 314 -8.54 -7.17 4.82
CA SER A 314 -8.81 -5.83 5.33
C SER A 314 -7.73 -5.36 6.31
N HIS A 315 -7.62 -4.05 6.43
CA HIS A 315 -6.81 -3.41 7.48
C HIS A 315 -7.30 -3.78 8.88
N ALA A 316 -8.62 -3.94 9.05
CA ALA A 316 -9.25 -4.23 10.35
C ALA A 316 -8.87 -5.58 10.96
N GLY A 317 -8.13 -6.44 10.25
CA GLY A 317 -7.62 -7.69 10.83
C GLY A 317 -8.33 -8.94 10.34
N ARG A 318 -8.98 -8.91 9.19
CA ARG A 318 -9.67 -10.07 8.63
C ARG A 318 -9.23 -10.39 7.22
N MET A 319 -9.00 -11.66 6.96
CA MET A 319 -8.80 -12.23 5.64
C MET A 319 -9.86 -13.29 5.36
N LEU A 320 -10.39 -13.30 4.13
CA LEU A 320 -11.38 -14.26 3.66
C LEU A 320 -10.91 -14.95 2.39
N ALA A 321 -11.26 -16.22 2.26
CA ALA A 321 -11.32 -16.91 0.97
C ALA A 321 -12.78 -17.30 0.70
N VAL A 322 -13.28 -16.89 -0.45
CA VAL A 322 -14.69 -17.02 -0.84
C VAL A 322 -14.75 -17.71 -2.20
N ASP A 323 -15.70 -18.62 -2.38
CA ASP A 323 -15.98 -19.20 -3.70
C ASP A 323 -16.44 -18.12 -4.68
N LEU A 324 -15.77 -18.00 -5.82
CA LEU A 324 -16.04 -16.95 -6.81
C LEU A 324 -17.47 -16.95 -7.34
N ARG A 325 -18.09 -18.11 -7.47
CA ARG A 325 -19.41 -18.25 -8.10
C ARG A 325 -20.56 -18.08 -7.12
N GLN A 326 -20.40 -18.65 -5.92
CA GLN A 326 -21.50 -18.78 -4.96
C GLN A 326 -21.39 -17.79 -3.79
N GLY A 327 -20.21 -17.18 -3.58
CA GLY A 327 -19.97 -16.35 -2.42
C GLY A 327 -19.87 -17.16 -1.12
N ALA A 328 -19.79 -18.48 -1.21
CA ALA A 328 -19.65 -19.31 -0.03
C ALA A 328 -18.24 -19.13 0.55
N ARG A 329 -18.17 -18.83 1.85
CA ARG A 329 -16.92 -18.67 2.56
C ARG A 329 -16.22 -20.02 2.70
N ALA A 330 -15.06 -20.19 2.04
CA ALA A 330 -14.23 -21.38 2.16
C ALA A 330 -13.54 -21.41 3.52
N TRP A 331 -12.95 -20.29 3.91
CA TRP A 331 -12.35 -20.07 5.22
C TRP A 331 -12.19 -18.58 5.54
N GLN A 332 -11.89 -18.31 6.80
CA GLN A 332 -11.51 -16.98 7.28
C GLN A 332 -10.34 -17.08 8.27
N ALA A 333 -9.53 -16.02 8.34
CA ALA A 333 -8.42 -15.90 9.28
C ALA A 333 -8.41 -14.49 9.91
N GLU A 334 -8.00 -14.41 11.17
CA GLU A 334 -7.80 -13.14 11.88
C GLU A 334 -6.42 -12.57 11.56
N ILE A 335 -6.26 -12.12 10.31
CA ILE A 335 -5.03 -11.57 9.76
C ILE A 335 -5.36 -10.27 9.05
N GLY A 336 -4.74 -9.17 9.47
CA GLY A 336 -4.88 -7.85 8.84
C GLY A 336 -3.72 -7.54 7.92
N GLY A 337 -4.02 -6.87 6.81
CA GLY A 337 -3.03 -6.42 5.86
C GLY A 337 -3.58 -5.38 4.89
N VAL A 338 -2.65 -4.64 4.28
CA VAL A 338 -2.94 -3.62 3.26
C VAL A 338 -2.25 -3.92 1.93
N GLN A 339 -1.50 -5.01 1.87
CA GLN A 339 -0.83 -5.47 0.67
C GLN A 339 -1.64 -6.58 -0.01
N MET A 340 -1.42 -6.76 -1.30
CA MET A 340 -2.05 -7.83 -2.07
C MET A 340 -1.56 -9.20 -1.59
N PRO A 341 -2.45 -10.16 -1.27
CA PRO A 341 -2.06 -11.54 -1.05
C PRO A 341 -1.51 -12.17 -2.34
N TRP A 342 -0.41 -12.88 -2.26
CA TRP A 342 0.19 -13.55 -3.42
C TRP A 342 -0.11 -15.04 -3.42
N ALA A 343 -0.89 -15.51 -4.38
CA ALA A 343 -1.24 -16.93 -4.52
C ALA A 343 -0.29 -17.65 -5.47
N ALA A 344 0.28 -18.79 -5.04
CA ALA A 344 1.09 -19.67 -5.89
C ALA A 344 0.96 -21.13 -5.46
N GLY A 345 0.58 -21.99 -6.37
CA GLY A 345 0.30 -23.41 -6.07
C GLY A 345 -0.82 -23.54 -5.03
N ASP A 346 -0.51 -24.23 -3.95
CA ASP A 346 -1.43 -24.43 -2.82
C ASP A 346 -1.12 -23.54 -1.62
N PHE A 347 -0.41 -22.43 -1.85
CA PHE A 347 0.00 -21.50 -0.81
C PHE A 347 -0.32 -20.06 -1.17
N ILE A 348 -0.46 -19.23 -0.12
CA ILE A 348 -0.70 -17.80 -0.18
C ILE A 348 0.34 -17.13 0.69
N TYR A 349 0.97 -16.09 0.18
CA TYR A 349 1.95 -15.27 0.89
C TYR A 349 1.40 -13.86 1.09
N LEU A 350 1.60 -13.28 2.25
CA LEU A 350 1.16 -11.92 2.54
C LEU A 350 2.03 -11.24 3.58
N VAL A 351 2.04 -9.91 3.55
CA VAL A 351 2.62 -9.06 4.59
C VAL A 351 1.49 -8.51 5.46
N THR A 352 1.59 -8.72 6.76
CA THR A 352 0.60 -8.25 7.74
C THR A 352 0.85 -6.81 8.17
N ASN A 353 -0.15 -6.18 8.80
CA ASN A 353 -0.01 -4.85 9.40
C ASN A 353 1.05 -4.81 10.52
N ASP A 354 1.28 -5.94 11.19
CA ASP A 354 2.24 -6.06 12.30
C ASP A 354 3.69 -6.32 11.81
N GLY A 355 3.94 -6.20 10.48
CA GLY A 355 5.27 -6.43 9.92
C GLY A 355 5.68 -7.90 9.95
N GLN A 356 4.81 -8.80 9.59
CA GLN A 356 5.11 -10.22 9.46
C GLN A 356 4.85 -10.69 8.02
N LEU A 357 5.77 -11.47 7.47
CA LEU A 357 5.55 -12.21 6.24
C LEU A 357 5.01 -13.60 6.62
N VAL A 358 3.87 -13.96 6.03
CA VAL A 358 3.14 -15.18 6.40
C VAL A 358 2.89 -16.05 5.17
N CYS A 359 3.06 -17.35 5.32
CA CYS A 359 2.63 -18.35 4.36
C CYS A 359 1.40 -19.09 4.89
N LEU A 360 0.32 -19.05 4.12
CA LEU A 360 -0.92 -19.77 4.42
C LEU A 360 -1.12 -20.92 3.44
N GLN A 361 -1.77 -21.97 3.90
CA GLN A 361 -2.29 -22.98 3.03
C GLN A 361 -3.58 -22.49 2.36
N ARG A 362 -3.67 -22.57 1.02
CA ARG A 362 -4.76 -22.03 0.21
C ARG A 362 -6.13 -22.60 0.56
N ARG A 363 -6.19 -23.91 0.85
CA ARG A 363 -7.46 -24.65 1.01
C ARG A 363 -8.21 -24.30 2.30
N ASP A 364 -7.50 -23.95 3.39
CA ASP A 364 -8.08 -23.80 4.74
C ASP A 364 -7.55 -22.59 5.54
N GLY A 365 -6.62 -21.80 4.97
CA GLY A 365 -6.08 -20.60 5.60
C GLY A 365 -5.15 -20.85 6.78
N ARG A 366 -4.74 -22.10 7.06
CA ARG A 366 -3.81 -22.40 8.14
C ARG A 366 -2.42 -21.87 7.85
N ILE A 367 -1.74 -21.40 8.90
CA ILE A 367 -0.42 -20.78 8.78
C ILE A 367 0.66 -21.85 8.72
N ARG A 368 1.41 -21.90 7.61
CA ARG A 368 2.55 -22.80 7.41
C ARG A 368 3.82 -22.32 8.09
N TRP A 369 4.12 -21.04 7.94
CA TRP A 369 5.24 -20.36 8.59
C TRP A 369 4.97 -18.86 8.73
N VAL A 370 5.67 -18.22 9.68
CA VAL A 370 5.65 -16.77 9.94
C VAL A 370 7.08 -16.31 10.05
N THR A 371 7.43 -15.23 9.36
CA THR A 371 8.72 -14.56 9.45
C THR A 371 8.53 -13.12 9.88
N PRO A 372 9.06 -12.69 11.04
CA PRO A 372 9.03 -11.29 11.43
C PRO A 372 9.92 -10.47 10.48
N LEU A 373 9.42 -9.33 10.05
CA LEU A 373 10.16 -8.33 9.29
C LEU A 373 10.58 -7.19 10.23
N PRO A 374 11.70 -6.51 9.97
CA PRO A 374 12.04 -5.27 10.67
C PRO A 374 10.88 -4.27 10.59
N ARG A 375 10.54 -3.65 11.71
CA ARG A 375 9.43 -2.69 11.82
C ARG A 375 9.89 -1.26 11.81
N PHE A 376 11.10 -1.02 12.28
CA PHE A 376 11.72 0.31 12.39
C PHE A 376 13.13 0.26 11.81
N VAL A 377 13.64 1.38 11.35
CA VAL A 377 15.05 1.52 10.97
C VAL A 377 15.91 1.48 12.23
N ASP A 378 15.45 2.13 13.30
CA ASP A 378 16.01 1.98 14.64
C ASP A 378 15.01 1.17 15.51
N GLU A 379 15.28 -0.12 15.67
CA GLU A 379 14.42 -1.04 16.45
C GLU A 379 14.50 -0.75 17.97
N GLU A 380 15.61 -0.19 18.48
CA GLU A 380 15.77 0.12 19.90
C GLU A 380 14.99 1.38 20.28
N ALA A 381 15.09 2.42 19.46
CA ALA A 381 14.37 3.68 19.65
C ALA A 381 12.90 3.61 19.16
N GLN A 382 12.55 2.62 18.34
CA GLN A 382 11.29 2.51 17.61
C GLN A 382 11.02 3.74 16.72
N GLU A 383 12.06 4.23 16.05
CA GLU A 383 12.02 5.38 15.15
C GLU A 383 12.06 4.91 13.68
N ASP A 384 11.53 5.75 12.79
CA ASP A 384 11.48 5.54 11.35
C ASP A 384 10.79 4.22 10.95
N PRO A 385 9.45 4.14 11.07
CA PRO A 385 8.69 2.91 10.78
C PRO A 385 8.83 2.49 9.32
N ILE A 386 9.18 1.23 9.11
CA ILE A 386 9.33 0.62 7.78
C ILE A 386 7.98 0.16 7.25
N ARG A 387 7.66 0.60 6.03
CA ARG A 387 6.51 0.11 5.26
C ARG A 387 7.00 -0.87 4.21
N TRP A 388 6.59 -2.12 4.33
CA TRP A 388 6.91 -3.17 3.37
C TRP A 388 5.88 -3.24 2.26
N ARG A 389 6.33 -3.42 1.01
CA ARG A 389 5.55 -3.51 -0.21
C ARG A 389 5.74 -4.88 -0.86
N GLY A 390 4.65 -5.47 -1.36
CA GLY A 390 4.64 -6.85 -1.88
C GLY A 390 3.94 -7.81 -0.92
N PRO A 391 4.23 -9.13 -0.95
CA PRO A 391 5.32 -9.81 -1.65
C PRO A 391 5.01 -10.08 -3.12
N VAL A 392 6.06 -10.29 -3.91
CA VAL A 392 6.01 -10.83 -5.27
C VAL A 392 6.87 -12.10 -5.32
N LEU A 393 6.33 -13.20 -5.82
CA LEU A 393 7.08 -14.46 -5.98
C LEU A 393 7.74 -14.53 -7.35
N ALA A 394 9.06 -14.47 -7.39
CA ALA A 394 9.83 -14.56 -8.63
C ALA A 394 11.19 -15.24 -8.41
N GLY A 395 11.57 -16.19 -9.25
CA GLY A 395 12.85 -16.90 -9.19
C GLY A 395 13.09 -17.59 -7.86
N ASP A 396 12.12 -18.36 -7.36
CA ASP A 396 12.16 -19.12 -6.10
C ASP A 396 12.35 -18.28 -4.84
N ARG A 397 11.90 -17.00 -4.87
CA ARG A 397 11.95 -16.11 -3.71
C ARG A 397 10.78 -15.14 -3.67
N LEU A 398 10.38 -14.79 -2.48
CA LEU A 398 9.46 -13.69 -2.20
C LEU A 398 10.29 -12.40 -2.14
N ILE A 399 9.92 -11.44 -2.95
CA ILE A 399 10.56 -10.13 -3.04
C ILE A 399 9.67 -9.12 -2.34
N ILE A 400 10.23 -8.41 -1.37
CA ILE A 400 9.52 -7.42 -0.55
C ILE A 400 10.38 -6.15 -0.51
N ALA A 401 9.80 -5.02 -0.89
CA ALA A 401 10.53 -3.75 -0.93
C ALA A 401 10.16 -2.87 0.28
N GLY A 402 11.16 -2.37 0.98
CA GLY A 402 11.01 -1.53 2.16
C GLY A 402 11.07 -0.04 1.85
N SER A 403 10.33 0.77 2.61
CA SER A 403 10.37 2.24 2.51
C SER A 403 11.68 2.87 2.96
N HIS A 404 12.61 2.08 3.51
CA HIS A 404 13.95 2.50 3.96
C HIS A 404 15.05 2.21 2.93
N GLY A 405 14.72 1.69 1.74
CA GLY A 405 15.68 1.49 0.66
C GLY A 405 16.28 0.09 0.55
N GLU A 406 15.70 -0.90 1.20
CA GLU A 406 16.09 -2.29 1.05
C GLU A 406 15.01 -3.13 0.36
N VAL A 407 15.44 -4.01 -0.54
CA VAL A 407 14.60 -5.02 -1.18
C VAL A 407 15.00 -6.39 -0.64
N LEU A 408 14.18 -6.94 0.22
CA LEU A 408 14.43 -8.22 0.91
C LEU A 408 13.98 -9.39 0.03
N SER A 409 14.79 -10.43 -0.02
CA SER A 409 14.46 -11.74 -0.60
C SER A 409 14.25 -12.76 0.51
N VAL A 410 13.15 -13.49 0.47
CA VAL A 410 12.78 -14.50 1.48
C VAL A 410 12.41 -15.81 0.77
N SER A 411 12.83 -16.94 1.33
CA SER A 411 12.48 -18.28 0.84
C SER A 411 10.98 -18.53 0.96
N PRO A 412 10.27 -18.84 -0.12
CA PRO A 412 8.85 -19.17 -0.06
C PRO A 412 8.59 -20.53 0.64
N TYR A 413 9.61 -21.36 0.77
CA TYR A 413 9.50 -22.71 1.30
C TYR A 413 9.47 -22.76 2.84
N ASP A 414 10.31 -21.94 3.47
CA ASP A 414 10.50 -21.96 4.94
C ASP A 414 10.55 -20.56 5.60
N GLY A 415 10.37 -19.49 4.82
CA GLY A 415 10.34 -18.12 5.33
C GLY A 415 11.70 -17.56 5.72
N LYS A 416 12.82 -18.24 5.42
CA LYS A 416 14.16 -17.73 5.77
C LYS A 416 14.61 -16.59 4.87
N PRO A 417 15.22 -15.53 5.41
CA PRO A 417 15.87 -14.51 4.60
C PRO A 417 16.97 -15.11 3.70
N LEU A 418 16.97 -14.72 2.43
CA LEU A 418 17.96 -15.14 1.42
C LEU A 418 18.99 -14.04 1.12
N GLY A 419 18.71 -12.81 1.53
CA GLY A 419 19.54 -11.64 1.30
C GLY A 419 18.71 -10.41 0.94
N PHE A 420 19.40 -9.32 0.67
CA PHE A 420 18.76 -8.07 0.27
C PHE A 420 19.55 -7.36 -0.84
N ILE A 421 18.88 -6.45 -1.52
CA ILE A 421 19.45 -5.52 -2.51
C ILE A 421 19.23 -4.11 -1.97
N ALA A 422 20.30 -3.31 -1.92
CA ALA A 422 20.17 -1.90 -1.59
C ALA A 422 19.63 -1.12 -2.80
N LEU A 423 18.52 -0.42 -2.61
CA LEU A 423 17.89 0.42 -3.63
C LEU A 423 18.43 1.85 -3.59
N GLY A 424 18.88 2.29 -2.41
CA GLY A 424 19.41 3.64 -2.16
C GLY A 424 18.36 4.58 -1.60
N ASP A 425 17.16 4.56 -2.14
CA ASP A 425 15.97 5.26 -1.63
C ASP A 425 14.83 4.26 -1.41
N GLY A 426 13.86 4.63 -0.58
CA GLY A 426 12.74 3.76 -0.21
C GLY A 426 11.81 3.46 -1.38
N ALA A 427 11.27 2.25 -1.43
CA ALA A 427 10.28 1.88 -2.41
C ALA A 427 8.91 2.54 -2.13
N ALA A 428 8.35 3.21 -3.13
CA ALA A 428 7.04 3.85 -3.05
C ALA A 428 5.90 2.84 -3.17
N VAL A 429 6.03 1.88 -4.08
CA VAL A 429 5.00 0.89 -4.45
C VAL A 429 5.56 -0.53 -4.47
N ALA A 430 4.70 -1.53 -4.70
CA ALA A 430 5.12 -2.92 -4.79
C ALA A 430 6.06 -3.16 -5.97
N PRO A 431 6.98 -4.15 -5.86
CA PRO A 431 7.81 -4.58 -6.98
C PRO A 431 6.98 -5.11 -8.15
N VAL A 432 7.44 -4.88 -9.36
CA VAL A 432 6.85 -5.40 -10.60
C VAL A 432 7.87 -6.27 -11.32
N VAL A 433 7.43 -7.44 -11.79
CA VAL A 433 8.31 -8.37 -12.52
C VAL A 433 7.71 -8.65 -13.90
N ALA A 434 8.46 -8.33 -14.96
CA ALA A 434 8.11 -8.65 -16.33
C ALA A 434 9.38 -8.90 -17.17
N ASN A 435 9.32 -9.80 -18.13
CA ASN A 435 10.44 -10.11 -19.03
C ASN A 435 11.77 -10.39 -18.30
N ASN A 436 11.72 -11.21 -17.23
CA ASN A 436 12.86 -11.50 -16.34
C ASN A 436 13.52 -10.26 -15.73
N SER A 437 12.81 -9.15 -15.64
CA SER A 437 13.27 -7.89 -15.05
C SER A 437 12.41 -7.52 -13.86
N LEU A 438 13.05 -7.02 -12.81
CA LEU A 438 12.40 -6.47 -11.62
C LEU A 438 12.42 -4.94 -11.75
N TYR A 439 11.25 -4.33 -11.68
CA TYR A 439 11.07 -2.87 -11.71
C TYR A 439 10.62 -2.38 -10.34
N LEU A 440 11.22 -1.29 -9.90
CA LEU A 440 10.94 -0.65 -8.62
C LEU A 440 10.82 0.86 -8.84
N VAL A 441 9.84 1.49 -8.22
CA VAL A 441 9.72 2.95 -8.19
C VAL A 441 10.05 3.40 -6.77
N THR A 442 10.98 4.35 -6.65
CA THR A 442 11.42 4.88 -5.36
C THR A 442 10.56 6.05 -4.91
N ASN A 443 10.65 6.40 -3.62
CA ASN A 443 9.99 7.58 -3.07
C ASN A 443 10.50 8.88 -3.72
N GLY A 444 11.74 8.92 -4.15
CA GLY A 444 12.33 10.05 -4.88
C GLY A 444 11.92 10.17 -6.35
N GLY A 445 11.04 9.29 -6.85
CA GLY A 445 10.60 9.35 -8.25
C GLY A 445 11.58 8.72 -9.25
N GLU A 446 12.39 7.75 -8.83
CA GLU A 446 13.27 6.99 -9.72
C GLU A 446 12.65 5.64 -10.07
N LEU A 447 12.52 5.30 -11.34
CA LEU A 447 12.24 3.95 -11.84
C LEU A 447 13.55 3.21 -11.99
N VAL A 448 13.69 2.08 -11.31
CA VAL A 448 14.90 1.24 -11.32
C VAL A 448 14.58 -0.11 -11.92
N ALA A 449 15.37 -0.54 -12.92
CA ALA A 449 15.29 -1.88 -13.50
C ALA A 449 16.48 -2.74 -13.10
N LEU A 450 16.19 -3.97 -12.65
CA LEU A 450 17.18 -4.97 -12.29
C LEU A 450 16.95 -6.26 -13.11
N ARG A 451 18.06 -6.88 -13.60
CA ARG A 451 18.06 -8.14 -14.36
C ARG A 451 19.11 -9.11 -13.86
#